data_5c4b5e450f93727f9f4b7d3ed693a1a5
#
_entry.id   5c4b5e450f93727f9f4b7d3ed693a1a5
#
_cell.length_a   1.000
_cell.length_b   1.000
_cell.length_c   1.000
_cell.angle_alpha   90.00
_cell.angle_beta   90.00
_cell.angle_gamma   90.00
#
_symmetry.space_group_name_H-M   'P 1'
#
loop_
_entity.id
_entity.type
_entity.pdbx_description
1 polymer ?
#
loop_
_entity_poly.entity_id
_entity_poly.type
_entity_poly.pdbx_seq_one_letter_code
_entity_poly.pdbx_strand_id
1 'polypeptide(L)'
;MGSKLSHALWIICCCISVLSTILTHLTQAAREVVILLDSKAQQTELEWISFPADGWEEISGVDENYIPIRTYQVCRVMEPNQNNWLRTNWIARSNAQRIFVEMKFTLRDCNSIPGVLGTCKETFNLYYFESDSDAGRNIKEVQYLKIDTIAADESFTQGDLGERVMKLNTEVREIGPLSRKGFYLAFQDVGACIALVSVRVYYKKCWSIVENLAIFPDTVTGSEFSSLVEVHGTCVSDAEEEAENPPKMHCSAEGEWLVPIGKCICKAGFQQKGDDCDACGWGFYKSSSQDHQCARCPAHSHTDREGSSRCECEDGYYRALTDPPSVPCTRPPSAPQNLIYNINQTTVNLEWGPPADTGGRDDVTYRIMCKRCSWEQGECMPCGSSIGFMPQQTGLADTYVTVVDLLAHANYTFEVEAVNGVSDLSRTQRLFAAVSITTSQAGAA
;
A
#
# COMPACT_ATOMS: atom_id res chain seq x y z
N MET A 1 -48.24 15.59 -4.30
CA MET A 1 -47.77 14.25 -4.73
C MET A 1 -46.26 14.03 -4.70
N GLY A 2 -45.44 15.09 -4.59
CA GLY A 2 -43.97 14.97 -4.62
C GLY A 2 -43.26 14.46 -3.36
N SER A 3 -43.83 14.64 -2.16
CA SER A 3 -43.16 14.28 -0.91
C SER A 3 -43.14 12.78 -0.60
N LYS A 4 -44.14 12.04 -1.03
CA LYS A 4 -44.21 10.58 -0.81
C LYS A 4 -43.24 9.78 -1.73
N LEU A 5 -42.93 10.30 -2.90
CA LEU A 5 -41.97 9.69 -3.83
C LEU A 5 -40.52 9.83 -3.32
N SER A 6 -40.20 10.97 -2.71
CA SER A 6 -38.88 11.22 -2.11
C SER A 6 -38.57 10.32 -0.92
N HIS A 7 -39.56 10.08 -0.04
CA HIS A 7 -39.39 9.15 1.09
C HIS A 7 -39.23 7.68 0.66
N ALA A 8 -39.96 7.25 -0.37
CA ALA A 8 -39.83 5.90 -0.91
C ALA A 8 -38.46 5.66 -1.55
N LEU A 9 -37.94 6.63 -2.31
CA LEU A 9 -36.60 6.55 -2.89
C LEU A 9 -35.51 6.52 -1.81
N TRP A 10 -35.67 7.28 -0.73
CA TRP A 10 -34.71 7.33 0.37
C TRP A 10 -34.66 6.00 1.13
N ILE A 11 -35.82 5.37 1.41
CA ILE A 11 -35.92 4.05 2.05
C ILE A 11 -35.30 2.97 1.16
N ILE A 12 -35.55 3.00 -0.16
CA ILE A 12 -34.97 2.04 -1.10
C ILE A 12 -33.44 2.19 -1.15
N CYS A 13 -32.92 3.41 -1.15
CA CYS A 13 -31.47 3.67 -1.16
C CYS A 13 -30.79 3.19 0.15
N CYS A 14 -31.44 3.42 1.32
CA CYS A 14 -30.97 2.90 2.59
C CYS A 14 -31.03 1.36 2.66
N CYS A 15 -32.07 0.73 2.14
CA CYS A 15 -32.17 -0.72 2.09
C CYS A 15 -31.11 -1.34 1.18
N ILE A 16 -30.82 -0.73 0.03
CA ILE A 16 -29.76 -1.20 -0.89
C ILE A 16 -28.37 -1.04 -0.23
N SER A 17 -28.10 0.05 0.48
CA SER A 17 -26.83 0.24 1.18
C SER A 17 -26.66 -0.75 2.34
N VAL A 18 -27.70 -1.03 3.11
CA VAL A 18 -27.69 -2.03 4.20
C VAL A 18 -27.55 -3.45 3.62
N LEU A 19 -28.25 -3.77 2.52
CA LEU A 19 -28.07 -5.07 1.85
C LEU A 19 -26.65 -5.23 1.28
N SER A 20 -26.08 -4.17 0.71
CA SER A 20 -24.71 -4.17 0.20
C SER A 20 -23.69 -4.40 1.33
N THR A 21 -23.84 -3.75 2.48
CA THR A 21 -22.95 -3.97 3.64
C THR A 21 -23.11 -5.37 4.24
N ILE A 22 -24.34 -5.89 4.33
CA ILE A 22 -24.59 -7.27 4.78
C ILE A 22 -23.99 -8.28 3.78
N LEU A 23 -24.12 -8.04 2.47
CA LEU A 23 -23.57 -8.93 1.44
C LEU A 23 -22.03 -8.91 1.46
N THR A 24 -21.39 -7.74 1.69
CA THR A 24 -19.93 -7.65 1.83
C THR A 24 -19.44 -8.35 3.10
N HIS A 25 -20.13 -8.21 4.23
CA HIS A 25 -19.81 -8.96 5.44
C HIS A 25 -20.02 -10.47 5.29
N LEU A 26 -21.06 -10.92 4.59
CA LEU A 26 -21.29 -12.34 4.30
C LEU A 26 -20.25 -12.91 3.32
N THR A 27 -19.78 -12.14 2.35
CA THR A 27 -18.71 -12.57 1.44
C THR A 27 -17.35 -12.54 2.13
N GLN A 28 -17.14 -11.70 3.12
CA GLN A 28 -15.93 -11.64 3.93
C GLN A 28 -15.87 -12.83 4.90
N ALA A 29 -16.96 -13.16 5.58
CA ALA A 29 -17.04 -14.34 6.46
C ALA A 29 -16.77 -15.67 5.70
N ALA A 30 -17.12 -15.76 4.41
CA ALA A 30 -16.86 -16.95 3.58
C ALA A 30 -15.38 -17.07 3.13
N ARG A 31 -14.54 -16.04 3.32
CA ARG A 31 -13.12 -16.03 2.93
C ARG A 31 -12.13 -16.33 4.06
N GLU A 32 -12.60 -16.48 5.29
CA GLU A 32 -11.73 -16.53 6.47
C GLU A 32 -10.94 -17.83 6.65
N VAL A 33 -11.31 -18.92 5.97
CA VAL A 33 -10.68 -20.22 6.15
C VAL A 33 -10.24 -20.87 4.85
N VAL A 34 -9.15 -21.62 4.90
CA VAL A 34 -8.68 -22.43 3.78
C VAL A 34 -9.04 -23.89 4.06
N ILE A 35 -9.89 -24.47 3.21
CA ILE A 35 -10.36 -25.83 3.33
C ILE A 35 -9.30 -26.82 2.83
N LEU A 36 -8.93 -27.78 3.66
CA LEU A 36 -8.04 -28.89 3.31
C LEU A 36 -8.81 -30.16 2.97
N LEU A 37 -9.91 -30.40 3.66
CA LEU A 37 -10.84 -31.49 3.43
C LEU A 37 -12.27 -31.03 3.72
N ASP A 38 -13.20 -31.37 2.86
CA ASP A 38 -14.63 -31.23 3.11
C ASP A 38 -15.34 -32.48 2.56
N SER A 39 -15.71 -33.40 3.46
CA SER A 39 -16.35 -34.65 3.07
C SER A 39 -17.75 -34.44 2.46
N LYS A 40 -18.43 -33.35 2.83
CA LYS A 40 -19.78 -33.01 2.30
C LYS A 40 -19.69 -32.51 0.85
N ALA A 41 -18.57 -31.89 0.45
CA ALA A 41 -18.37 -31.40 -0.91
C ALA A 41 -18.01 -32.53 -1.92
N GLN A 42 -17.63 -33.71 -1.44
CA GLN A 42 -17.29 -34.84 -2.29
C GLN A 42 -18.54 -35.62 -2.70
N GLN A 43 -18.77 -35.71 -4.00
CA GLN A 43 -19.91 -36.45 -4.56
C GLN A 43 -19.63 -37.94 -4.80
N THR A 44 -18.35 -38.32 -4.84
CA THR A 44 -17.88 -39.70 -4.99
C THR A 44 -17.66 -40.34 -3.63
N GLU A 45 -17.37 -41.64 -3.60
CA GLU A 45 -16.97 -42.35 -2.39
C GLU A 45 -15.75 -41.68 -1.74
N LEU A 46 -15.78 -41.57 -0.42
CA LEU A 46 -14.69 -40.95 0.35
C LEU A 46 -13.49 -41.88 0.44
N GLU A 47 -13.74 -43.21 0.32
CA GLU A 47 -12.71 -44.26 0.35
C GLU A 47 -11.80 -44.20 1.59
N TRP A 48 -12.35 -43.77 2.74
CA TRP A 48 -11.63 -43.82 4.01
C TRP A 48 -11.46 -45.24 4.48
N ILE A 49 -10.45 -45.49 5.25
CA ILE A 49 -10.10 -46.87 5.65
C ILE A 49 -10.73 -47.21 6.98
N SER A 50 -11.59 -48.23 6.99
CA SER A 50 -12.12 -48.84 8.21
C SER A 50 -11.23 -50.00 8.68
N PHE A 51 -10.95 -50.09 9.98
CA PHE A 51 -10.28 -51.20 10.61
C PHE A 51 -10.93 -51.50 11.98
N PRO A 52 -11.45 -52.74 12.20
CA PRO A 52 -11.59 -53.80 11.19
C PRO A 52 -12.47 -53.35 9.99
N ALA A 53 -12.35 -54.10 8.87
CA ALA A 53 -13.03 -53.70 7.60
C ALA A 53 -14.54 -53.66 7.71
N ASP A 54 -15.14 -54.38 8.62
CA ASP A 54 -16.54 -54.42 8.92
C ASP A 54 -16.95 -53.47 10.08
N GLY A 55 -16.07 -52.62 10.57
CA GLY A 55 -16.31 -51.67 11.64
C GLY A 55 -17.20 -50.50 11.22
N TRP A 56 -16.62 -49.52 10.53
CA TRP A 56 -17.32 -48.38 9.98
C TRP A 56 -17.78 -48.69 8.55
N GLU A 57 -19.01 -48.30 8.25
CA GLU A 57 -19.63 -48.46 6.94
C GLU A 57 -19.86 -47.11 6.27
N GLU A 58 -19.44 -46.95 5.02
CA GLU A 58 -19.77 -45.77 4.21
C GLU A 58 -21.17 -45.94 3.60
N ILE A 59 -22.04 -44.96 3.83
CA ILE A 59 -23.39 -44.94 3.30
C ILE A 59 -23.68 -43.64 2.53
N SER A 60 -24.56 -43.77 1.54
CA SER A 60 -25.10 -42.62 0.83
C SER A 60 -26.37 -42.13 1.56
N GLY A 61 -26.42 -40.82 1.78
CA GLY A 61 -27.56 -40.14 2.36
C GLY A 61 -27.88 -38.87 1.61
N VAL A 62 -28.75 -38.08 2.16
CA VAL A 62 -29.04 -36.70 1.72
C VAL A 62 -28.98 -35.78 2.93
N ASP A 63 -28.52 -34.54 2.69
CA ASP A 63 -28.57 -33.53 3.74
C ASP A 63 -29.98 -32.90 3.89
N GLU A 64 -30.09 -31.89 4.75
CA GLU A 64 -31.29 -31.13 5.03
C GLU A 64 -31.88 -30.42 3.78
N ASN A 65 -31.09 -30.25 2.72
CA ASN A 65 -31.48 -29.65 1.45
C ASN A 65 -31.69 -30.68 0.33
N TYR A 66 -31.72 -31.98 0.66
CA TYR A 66 -31.81 -33.12 -0.26
C TYR A 66 -30.58 -33.24 -1.20
N ILE A 67 -29.44 -32.68 -0.82
CA ILE A 67 -28.19 -32.83 -1.56
C ILE A 67 -27.56 -34.17 -1.14
N PRO A 68 -27.15 -35.03 -2.12
CA PRO A 68 -26.49 -36.30 -1.81
C PRO A 68 -25.16 -36.05 -1.04
N ILE A 69 -25.00 -36.79 0.05
CA ILE A 69 -23.80 -36.78 0.89
C ILE A 69 -23.34 -38.21 1.15
N ARG A 70 -22.03 -38.32 1.46
CA ARG A 70 -21.42 -39.55 1.95
C ARG A 70 -21.17 -39.43 3.44
N THR A 71 -21.57 -40.43 4.19
CA THR A 71 -21.48 -40.49 5.65
C THR A 71 -20.90 -41.82 6.07
N TYR A 72 -20.29 -41.87 7.24
CA TYR A 72 -19.85 -43.11 7.86
C TYR A 72 -20.66 -43.39 9.11
N GLN A 73 -21.04 -44.67 9.27
CA GLN A 73 -21.79 -45.09 10.47
C GLN A 73 -21.16 -46.33 11.11
N VAL A 74 -21.38 -46.46 12.41
CA VAL A 74 -21.09 -47.68 13.18
C VAL A 74 -22.08 -47.80 14.32
N CYS A 75 -22.61 -49.00 14.56
CA CYS A 75 -23.57 -49.28 15.65
C CYS A 75 -23.49 -50.73 16.10
N ARG A 76 -22.41 -51.10 16.84
CA ARG A 76 -22.16 -52.44 17.35
C ARG A 76 -22.25 -52.49 18.89
N VAL A 77 -23.28 -51.86 19.41
CA VAL A 77 -23.47 -51.61 20.84
C VAL A 77 -23.78 -52.86 21.67
N MET A 78 -24.18 -53.96 21.02
CA MET A 78 -24.49 -55.22 21.70
C MET A 78 -23.24 -56.07 21.99
N GLU A 79 -22.13 -55.78 21.35
CA GLU A 79 -20.86 -56.48 21.47
C GLU A 79 -19.90 -55.76 22.42
N PRO A 80 -19.32 -56.41 23.39
CA PRO A 80 -18.35 -55.74 24.28
C PRO A 80 -16.99 -55.50 23.59
N ASN A 81 -16.20 -54.56 24.14
CA ASN A 81 -14.83 -54.28 23.72
C ASN A 81 -14.68 -53.88 22.27
N GLN A 82 -15.59 -53.04 21.78
CA GLN A 82 -15.52 -52.46 20.43
C GLN A 82 -14.27 -51.59 20.30
N ASN A 83 -13.59 -51.73 19.15
CA ASN A 83 -12.42 -50.93 18.78
C ASN A 83 -12.39 -50.75 17.26
N ASN A 84 -13.25 -49.88 16.78
CA ASN A 84 -13.46 -49.66 15.34
C ASN A 84 -12.82 -48.34 14.92
N TRP A 85 -11.81 -48.40 14.07
CA TRP A 85 -11.08 -47.23 13.58
C TRP A 85 -11.54 -46.86 12.16
N LEU A 86 -11.74 -45.55 11.92
CA LEU A 86 -11.97 -44.95 10.60
C LEU A 86 -10.90 -43.90 10.36
N ARG A 87 -10.08 -44.10 9.33
CA ARG A 87 -9.00 -43.18 8.98
C ARG A 87 -9.27 -42.46 7.67
N THR A 88 -9.09 -41.15 7.64
CA THR A 88 -9.15 -40.34 6.40
C THR A 88 -8.04 -40.70 5.43
N ASN A 89 -8.15 -40.23 4.21
CA ASN A 89 -6.99 -40.15 3.29
C ASN A 89 -5.97 -39.16 3.83
N TRP A 90 -4.74 -39.20 3.29
CA TRP A 90 -3.67 -38.27 3.69
C TRP A 90 -4.05 -36.84 3.32
N ILE A 91 -3.90 -35.90 4.26
CA ILE A 91 -4.25 -34.49 4.12
C ILE A 91 -2.97 -33.68 4.15
N ALA A 92 -2.68 -32.94 3.07
CA ALA A 92 -1.56 -32.01 3.03
C ALA A 92 -1.87 -30.78 3.91
N ARG A 93 -0.94 -30.37 4.79
CA ARG A 93 -1.17 -29.24 5.70
C ARG A 93 -0.99 -27.85 5.07
N SER A 94 -0.51 -27.75 3.83
CA SER A 94 -0.33 -26.48 3.09
C SER A 94 0.41 -25.39 3.89
N ASN A 95 1.47 -25.76 4.61
CA ASN A 95 2.26 -24.90 5.51
C ASN A 95 1.56 -24.43 6.79
N ALA A 96 0.29 -24.74 6.99
CA ALA A 96 -0.39 -24.45 8.24
C ALA A 96 0.19 -25.29 9.39
N GLN A 97 0.40 -24.67 10.52
CA GLN A 97 0.85 -25.37 11.75
C GLN A 97 -0.32 -25.69 12.67
N ARG A 98 -1.39 -24.93 12.57
CA ARG A 98 -2.61 -25.05 13.37
C ARG A 98 -3.78 -25.39 12.46
N ILE A 99 -4.45 -26.49 12.72
CA ILE A 99 -5.53 -27.04 11.90
C ILE A 99 -6.77 -27.18 12.77
N PHE A 100 -7.93 -26.90 12.17
CA PHE A 100 -9.24 -27.07 12.79
C PHE A 100 -9.95 -28.24 12.13
N VAL A 101 -10.58 -29.09 12.96
CA VAL A 101 -11.38 -30.24 12.54
C VAL A 101 -12.79 -30.02 13.04
N GLU A 102 -13.69 -29.67 12.13
CA GLU A 102 -15.13 -29.56 12.38
C GLU A 102 -15.80 -30.89 12.02
N MET A 103 -16.53 -31.45 12.96
CA MET A 103 -17.24 -32.72 12.81
C MET A 103 -18.72 -32.48 13.02
N LYS A 104 -19.55 -32.97 12.10
CA LYS A 104 -21.00 -33.04 12.29
C LYS A 104 -21.40 -34.51 12.38
N PHE A 105 -22.09 -34.85 13.43
CA PHE A 105 -22.45 -36.24 13.71
C PHE A 105 -23.79 -36.35 14.44
N THR A 106 -24.39 -37.53 14.35
CA THR A 106 -25.54 -37.92 15.15
C THR A 106 -25.16 -39.10 16.04
N LEU A 107 -25.73 -39.15 17.25
CA LEU A 107 -25.45 -40.20 18.20
C LEU A 107 -26.77 -40.67 18.83
N ARG A 108 -26.95 -41.99 18.92
CA ARG A 108 -28.14 -42.58 19.49
C ARG A 108 -27.99 -42.74 21.00
N ASP A 109 -29.03 -42.34 21.75
CA ASP A 109 -29.14 -42.55 23.20
C ASP A 109 -29.15 -44.06 23.50
N CYS A 110 -28.16 -44.50 24.31
CA CYS A 110 -28.00 -45.86 24.71
C CYS A 110 -29.23 -46.43 25.43
N ASN A 111 -29.93 -45.62 26.23
CA ASN A 111 -31.13 -46.00 26.92
C ASN A 111 -32.31 -46.27 25.99
N SER A 112 -32.27 -45.72 24.79
CA SER A 112 -33.29 -45.94 23.76
C SER A 112 -33.14 -47.22 22.95
N ILE A 113 -32.02 -47.99 23.19
CA ILE A 113 -31.71 -49.21 22.45
C ILE A 113 -32.14 -50.43 23.30
N PRO A 114 -33.13 -51.22 22.86
CA PRO A 114 -33.57 -52.39 23.62
C PRO A 114 -32.47 -53.46 23.78
N GLY A 115 -32.33 -53.99 24.97
CA GLY A 115 -31.45 -55.12 25.23
C GLY A 115 -29.98 -54.80 25.43
N VAL A 116 -29.62 -53.52 25.46
CA VAL A 116 -28.22 -53.09 25.71
C VAL A 116 -27.92 -53.19 27.23
N LEU A 117 -26.94 -54.02 27.58
CA LEU A 117 -26.53 -54.31 28.98
C LEU A 117 -25.23 -53.57 29.35
N GLY A 118 -25.19 -52.23 29.26
CA GLY A 118 -24.06 -51.43 29.70
C GLY A 118 -22.82 -51.46 28.80
N THR A 119 -22.89 -52.08 27.63
CA THR A 119 -21.81 -52.09 26.61
C THR A 119 -21.80 -50.86 25.73
N CYS A 120 -22.96 -50.18 25.61
CA CYS A 120 -23.09 -48.98 24.79
C CYS A 120 -22.37 -47.79 25.39
N LYS A 121 -21.77 -46.97 24.52
CA LYS A 121 -21.13 -45.72 24.85
C LYS A 121 -21.81 -44.60 24.07
N GLU A 122 -21.67 -43.36 24.57
CA GLU A 122 -22.19 -42.14 23.91
C GLU A 122 -21.08 -41.20 23.55
N THR A 123 -19.89 -41.74 23.26
CA THR A 123 -18.69 -41.00 22.88
C THR A 123 -17.88 -41.77 21.87
N PHE A 124 -17.08 -41.05 21.12
CA PHE A 124 -16.02 -41.62 20.30
C PHE A 124 -14.73 -40.81 20.47
N ASN A 125 -13.61 -41.33 20.01
CA ASN A 125 -12.31 -40.67 20.17
C ASN A 125 -11.83 -40.12 18.81
N LEU A 126 -11.22 -38.94 18.84
CA LEU A 126 -10.57 -38.32 17.69
C LEU A 126 -9.06 -38.37 17.86
N TYR A 127 -8.36 -38.81 16.82
CA TYR A 127 -6.90 -38.93 16.76
C TYR A 127 -6.33 -38.32 15.51
N TYR A 128 -5.02 -38.04 15.51
CA TYR A 128 -4.26 -37.69 14.31
C TYR A 128 -2.90 -38.37 14.27
N PHE A 129 -2.33 -38.46 13.07
CA PHE A 129 -0.98 -38.96 12.85
C PHE A 129 -0.30 -38.18 11.75
N GLU A 130 0.88 -37.58 12.06
CA GLU A 130 1.64 -36.78 11.07
C GLU A 130 2.52 -37.68 10.18
N SER A 131 2.56 -37.36 8.89
CA SER A 131 3.38 -38.05 7.90
C SER A 131 3.87 -37.11 6.81
N ASP A 132 5.07 -37.36 6.29
CA ASP A 132 5.62 -36.60 5.16
C ASP A 132 5.11 -37.08 3.77
N SER A 133 4.43 -38.24 3.76
CA SER A 133 3.81 -38.81 2.58
C SER A 133 2.67 -39.75 2.97
N ASP A 134 1.89 -40.18 2.00
CA ASP A 134 0.88 -41.22 2.22
C ASP A 134 1.56 -42.53 2.67
N ALA A 135 1.21 -42.98 3.87
CA ALA A 135 1.77 -44.18 4.52
C ALA A 135 1.06 -45.50 4.12
N GLY A 136 0.16 -45.43 3.12
CA GLY A 136 -0.60 -46.58 2.63
C GLY A 136 -1.75 -47.00 3.56
N ARG A 137 -2.22 -48.25 3.47
CA ARG A 137 -3.49 -48.71 4.08
C ARG A 137 -3.38 -49.21 5.53
N ASN A 138 -2.19 -49.42 6.07
CA ASN A 138 -2.03 -50.01 7.40
C ASN A 138 -2.24 -48.98 8.52
N ILE A 139 -3.21 -49.21 9.38
CA ILE A 139 -3.43 -48.45 10.62
C ILE A 139 -2.60 -49.11 11.74
N LYS A 140 -1.66 -48.35 12.29
CA LYS A 140 -0.93 -48.73 13.50
C LYS A 140 -1.38 -47.81 14.65
N GLU A 141 -2.29 -48.26 15.46
CA GLU A 141 -2.95 -47.45 16.52
C GLU A 141 -1.96 -46.72 17.42
N VAL A 142 -0.84 -47.36 17.75
CA VAL A 142 0.21 -46.76 18.61
C VAL A 142 0.91 -45.52 18.01
N GLN A 143 0.73 -45.23 16.73
CA GLN A 143 1.31 -44.03 16.07
C GLN A 143 0.40 -42.82 16.15
N TYR A 144 -0.87 -43.02 16.49
CA TYR A 144 -1.85 -41.97 16.54
C TYR A 144 -1.85 -41.27 17.88
N LEU A 145 -1.88 -39.95 17.85
CA LEU A 145 -2.01 -39.10 19.04
C LEU A 145 -3.50 -38.74 19.21
N LYS A 146 -3.97 -38.99 20.44
CA LYS A 146 -5.35 -38.66 20.80
C LYS A 146 -5.49 -37.14 20.89
N ILE A 147 -6.51 -36.60 20.21
CA ILE A 147 -6.89 -35.20 20.31
C ILE A 147 -7.88 -35.06 21.47
N ASP A 148 -9.01 -35.77 21.40
CA ASP A 148 -10.05 -35.66 22.41
C ASP A 148 -11.02 -36.87 22.37
N THR A 149 -11.83 -36.95 23.39
CA THR A 149 -13.04 -37.80 23.43
C THR A 149 -14.23 -36.89 23.12
N ILE A 150 -14.94 -37.21 22.05
CA ILE A 150 -16.09 -36.42 21.55
C ILE A 150 -17.35 -37.01 22.12
N ALA A 151 -18.18 -36.18 22.77
CA ALA A 151 -19.49 -36.49 23.26
C ALA A 151 -20.58 -35.71 22.47
N ALA A 152 -21.76 -36.23 22.40
CA ALA A 152 -22.90 -35.51 21.82
C ALA A 152 -23.55 -34.58 22.88
N ASP A 153 -23.87 -33.36 22.49
CA ASP A 153 -24.73 -32.48 23.28
C ASP A 153 -26.20 -33.00 23.29
N GLU A 154 -26.60 -33.50 22.14
CA GLU A 154 -27.95 -34.10 21.97
C GLU A 154 -27.84 -35.46 21.30
N SER A 155 -28.42 -36.49 21.96
CA SER A 155 -28.63 -37.82 21.38
C SER A 155 -30.06 -38.00 20.91
N PHE A 156 -30.27 -38.81 19.87
CA PHE A 156 -31.61 -39.13 19.37
C PHE A 156 -32.14 -40.44 19.93
N THR A 157 -33.45 -40.55 20.07
CA THR A 157 -34.15 -41.71 20.60
C THR A 157 -34.90 -42.46 19.50
N GLN A 158 -35.52 -43.62 19.83
CA GLN A 158 -36.37 -44.33 18.91
C GLN A 158 -37.61 -43.53 18.48
N GLY A 159 -38.11 -42.65 19.36
CA GLY A 159 -39.21 -41.74 19.04
C GLY A 159 -38.83 -40.72 17.98
N ASP A 160 -37.66 -40.12 18.13
CA ASP A 160 -37.14 -39.13 17.16
C ASP A 160 -36.96 -39.73 15.75
N LEU A 161 -36.56 -41.00 15.64
CA LEU A 161 -36.53 -41.73 14.37
C LEU A 161 -37.90 -41.88 13.72
N GLY A 162 -38.93 -42.13 14.52
CA GLY A 162 -40.33 -42.21 14.05
C GLY A 162 -40.83 -40.88 13.51
N GLU A 163 -40.42 -39.77 14.09
CA GLU A 163 -40.73 -38.40 13.67
C GLU A 163 -39.77 -37.85 12.60
N ARG A 164 -38.74 -38.61 12.20
CA ARG A 164 -37.66 -38.22 11.28
C ARG A 164 -36.88 -36.98 11.74
N VAL A 165 -36.79 -36.74 13.04
CA VAL A 165 -36.00 -35.65 13.63
C VAL A 165 -34.59 -36.19 13.95
N MET A 166 -33.62 -35.74 13.20
CA MET A 166 -32.19 -36.07 13.44
C MET A 166 -31.53 -34.94 14.21
N LYS A 167 -30.99 -35.24 15.39
CA LYS A 167 -30.24 -34.29 16.22
C LYS A 167 -28.78 -34.28 15.77
N LEU A 168 -28.41 -33.21 15.04
CA LEU A 168 -27.06 -33.04 14.48
C LEU A 168 -26.20 -32.24 15.44
N ASN A 169 -25.14 -32.88 15.96
CA ASN A 169 -24.15 -32.24 16.77
C ASN A 169 -23.02 -31.68 15.89
N THR A 170 -22.45 -30.55 16.31
CA THR A 170 -21.29 -29.94 15.65
C THR A 170 -20.21 -29.69 16.69
N GLU A 171 -19.07 -30.32 16.51
CA GLU A 171 -17.89 -30.16 17.37
C GLU A 171 -16.68 -29.72 16.55
N VAL A 172 -15.90 -28.79 17.09
CA VAL A 172 -14.65 -28.32 16.51
C VAL A 172 -13.51 -28.63 17.45
N ARG A 173 -12.46 -29.23 16.92
CA ARG A 173 -11.22 -29.44 17.66
C ARG A 173 -10.05 -28.89 16.89
N GLU A 174 -9.04 -28.51 17.61
CA GLU A 174 -7.80 -27.95 17.08
C GLU A 174 -6.68 -28.94 17.23
N ILE A 175 -5.81 -29.03 16.24
CA ILE A 175 -4.60 -29.82 16.24
C ILE A 175 -3.39 -28.94 15.87
N GLY A 176 -2.29 -29.15 16.54
CA GLY A 176 -1.01 -28.45 16.29
C GLY A 176 -0.14 -28.38 17.54
N PRO A 177 1.07 -27.85 17.37
CA PRO A 177 1.71 -27.45 16.11
C PRO A 177 2.12 -28.63 15.23
N LEU A 178 1.70 -28.64 13.97
CA LEU A 178 2.10 -29.68 13.01
C LEU A 178 3.45 -29.36 12.39
N SER A 179 4.30 -30.38 12.26
CA SER A 179 5.68 -30.24 11.78
C SER A 179 5.94 -30.90 10.43
N ARG A 180 5.20 -31.99 10.11
CA ARG A 180 5.39 -32.75 8.87
C ARG A 180 4.57 -32.19 7.70
N LYS A 181 4.74 -32.76 6.49
CA LYS A 181 4.07 -32.27 5.28
C LYS A 181 2.56 -32.45 5.26
N GLY A 182 2.05 -33.39 6.05
CA GLY A 182 0.63 -33.65 6.16
C GLY A 182 0.32 -34.61 7.31
N PHE A 183 -0.92 -35.05 7.37
CA PHE A 183 -1.43 -35.85 8.46
C PHE A 183 -2.65 -36.67 8.05
N TYR A 184 -3.02 -37.63 8.90
CA TYR A 184 -4.27 -38.37 8.86
C TYR A 184 -5.09 -38.02 10.08
N LEU A 185 -6.42 -38.01 9.94
CA LEU A 185 -7.35 -38.05 11.04
C LEU A 185 -7.87 -39.49 11.21
N ALA A 186 -8.13 -39.88 12.45
CA ALA A 186 -8.77 -41.14 12.75
C ALA A 186 -9.87 -40.98 13.80
N PHE A 187 -10.99 -41.64 13.57
CA PHE A 187 -12.14 -41.72 14.46
C PHE A 187 -12.21 -43.14 15.03
N GLN A 188 -12.18 -43.25 16.35
CA GLN A 188 -12.28 -44.55 17.01
C GLN A 188 -13.63 -44.67 17.72
N ASP A 189 -14.40 -45.62 17.32
CA ASP A 189 -15.60 -46.07 18.04
C ASP A 189 -15.20 -47.11 19.09
N VAL A 190 -15.75 -46.94 20.28
CA VAL A 190 -15.57 -47.85 21.45
C VAL A 190 -16.89 -48.45 21.90
N GLY A 191 -17.87 -48.50 21.03
CA GLY A 191 -19.20 -49.07 21.27
C GLY A 191 -20.35 -48.07 21.27
N ALA A 192 -20.26 -47.03 20.44
CA ALA A 192 -21.33 -46.08 20.22
C ALA A 192 -22.17 -46.46 19.00
N CYS A 193 -23.41 -45.93 18.97
CA CYS A 193 -24.24 -45.96 17.79
C CYS A 193 -24.23 -44.55 17.17
N ILE A 194 -23.33 -44.35 16.20
CA ILE A 194 -22.96 -43.03 15.67
C ILE A 194 -23.00 -43.01 14.14
N ALA A 195 -23.42 -41.90 13.57
CA ALA A 195 -23.16 -41.56 12.18
C ALA A 195 -22.38 -40.25 12.08
N LEU A 196 -21.22 -40.33 11.47
CA LEU A 196 -20.35 -39.19 11.14
C LEU A 196 -20.82 -38.59 9.82
N VAL A 197 -21.57 -37.47 9.90
CA VAL A 197 -22.30 -36.88 8.77
C VAL A 197 -21.40 -36.05 7.89
N SER A 198 -20.51 -35.26 8.48
CA SER A 198 -19.49 -34.55 7.72
C SER A 198 -18.25 -34.25 8.55
N VAL A 199 -17.12 -34.20 7.89
CA VAL A 199 -15.85 -33.74 8.44
C VAL A 199 -15.28 -32.67 7.55
N ARG A 200 -15.00 -31.52 8.14
CA ARG A 200 -14.37 -30.38 7.47
C ARG A 200 -13.08 -30.05 8.18
N VAL A 201 -12.01 -30.01 7.42
CA VAL A 201 -10.66 -29.72 7.92
C VAL A 201 -10.18 -28.45 7.27
N TYR A 202 -9.75 -27.50 8.07
CA TYR A 202 -9.36 -26.18 7.56
C TYR A 202 -8.31 -25.50 8.44
N TYR A 203 -7.69 -24.47 7.89
CA TYR A 203 -6.85 -23.56 8.66
C TYR A 203 -7.24 -22.12 8.38
N LYS A 204 -6.80 -21.22 9.26
CA LYS A 204 -7.04 -19.79 9.14
C LYS A 204 -5.83 -19.07 8.58
N LYS A 205 -6.03 -18.03 7.80
CA LYS A 205 -4.99 -17.11 7.33
C LYS A 205 -5.55 -15.69 7.24
N CYS A 206 -4.67 -14.72 7.37
CA CYS A 206 -4.97 -13.36 6.97
C CYS A 206 -4.82 -13.26 5.45
N TRP A 207 -5.87 -12.83 4.77
CA TRP A 207 -5.89 -12.67 3.34
C TRP A 207 -5.13 -11.41 2.91
N SER A 208 -4.53 -11.45 1.72
CA SER A 208 -3.84 -10.29 1.17
C SER A 208 -4.73 -9.05 1.16
N ILE A 209 -4.18 -7.93 1.61
CA ILE A 209 -4.86 -6.65 1.69
C ILE A 209 -3.89 -5.53 1.32
N VAL A 210 -4.43 -4.43 0.81
CA VAL A 210 -3.70 -3.16 0.68
C VAL A 210 -4.20 -2.23 1.76
N GLU A 211 -3.28 -1.72 2.58
CA GLU A 211 -3.60 -0.78 3.65
C GLU A 211 -2.48 0.25 3.75
N ASN A 212 -2.84 1.53 3.85
CA ASN A 212 -1.87 2.64 3.93
C ASN A 212 -0.84 2.61 2.78
N LEU A 213 -1.26 2.34 1.54
CA LEU A 213 -0.42 2.19 0.34
C LEU A 213 0.61 1.06 0.44
N ALA A 214 0.44 0.10 1.34
CA ALA A 214 1.28 -1.08 1.48
C ALA A 214 0.49 -2.36 1.24
N ILE A 215 1.06 -3.29 0.49
CA ILE A 215 0.51 -4.61 0.21
C ILE A 215 0.99 -5.56 1.29
N PHE A 216 0.06 -6.20 1.99
CA PHE A 216 0.33 -7.28 2.93
C PHE A 216 -0.09 -8.59 2.28
N PRO A 217 0.81 -9.56 2.10
CA PRO A 217 0.50 -10.83 1.43
C PRO A 217 -0.34 -11.75 2.31
N ASP A 218 -0.94 -12.76 1.68
CA ASP A 218 -1.56 -13.88 2.39
C ASP A 218 -0.61 -14.43 3.48
N THR A 219 -1.08 -14.47 4.71
CA THR A 219 -0.26 -14.87 5.86
C THR A 219 -0.98 -15.93 6.68
N VAL A 220 -0.37 -17.10 6.83
CA VAL A 220 -0.89 -18.18 7.67
C VAL A 220 -0.75 -17.79 9.14
N THR A 221 -1.77 -18.10 9.93
CA THR A 221 -1.78 -17.83 11.37
C THR A 221 -0.68 -18.61 12.09
N GLY A 222 -0.20 -18.10 13.21
CA GLY A 222 0.82 -18.75 14.02
C GLY A 222 0.33 -20.04 14.67
N SER A 223 1.27 -20.77 15.30
CA SER A 223 1.04 -22.09 15.89
C SER A 223 0.29 -22.06 17.22
N GLU A 224 0.28 -20.94 17.92
CA GLU A 224 -0.33 -20.80 19.25
C GLU A 224 -1.56 -19.90 19.21
N PHE A 225 -2.50 -20.11 20.10
CA PHE A 225 -3.73 -19.35 20.21
C PHE A 225 -3.51 -17.84 20.41
N SER A 226 -2.46 -17.47 21.12
CA SER A 226 -2.11 -16.06 21.39
C SER A 226 -1.05 -15.50 20.44
N SER A 227 -0.62 -16.25 19.42
CA SER A 227 0.44 -15.82 18.52
C SER A 227 -0.01 -14.71 17.59
N LEU A 228 0.88 -13.74 17.38
CA LEU A 228 0.76 -12.68 16.38
C LEU A 228 1.90 -12.84 15.39
N VAL A 229 1.58 -12.96 14.11
CA VAL A 229 2.59 -13.02 13.05
C VAL A 229 2.80 -11.61 12.50
N GLU A 230 3.97 -11.01 12.79
CA GLU A 230 4.35 -9.72 12.24
C GLU A 230 4.68 -9.85 10.76
N VAL A 231 4.13 -8.99 9.94
CA VAL A 231 4.34 -8.94 8.49
C VAL A 231 4.67 -7.52 8.09
N HIS A 232 5.79 -7.35 7.34
CA HIS A 232 6.14 -6.10 6.71
C HIS A 232 5.40 -5.97 5.39
N GLY A 233 4.76 -4.81 5.18
CA GLY A 233 4.09 -4.48 3.93
C GLY A 233 5.10 -4.07 2.85
N THR A 234 4.76 -4.34 1.60
CA THR A 234 5.50 -3.83 0.44
C THR A 234 4.73 -2.68 -0.18
N CYS A 235 5.36 -1.53 -0.36
CA CYS A 235 4.69 -0.37 -0.95
C CYS A 235 4.11 -0.69 -2.34
N VAL A 236 2.93 -0.14 -2.63
CA VAL A 236 2.34 -0.18 -3.98
C VAL A 236 3.26 0.52 -4.99
N SER A 237 2.96 0.35 -6.28
CA SER A 237 3.71 1.02 -7.34
C SER A 237 3.76 2.52 -7.11
N ASP A 238 4.94 3.13 -7.36
CA ASP A 238 5.17 4.57 -7.21
C ASP A 238 4.94 5.14 -5.80
N ALA A 239 4.95 4.27 -4.79
CA ALA A 239 5.06 4.60 -3.39
C ALA A 239 6.44 4.22 -2.83
N GLU A 240 6.78 4.79 -1.68
CA GLU A 240 7.98 4.50 -0.89
C GLU A 240 7.64 4.45 0.60
N GLU A 241 8.44 3.75 1.37
CA GLU A 241 8.24 3.68 2.83
C GLU A 241 8.50 5.04 3.49
N GLU A 242 7.67 5.39 4.45
CA GLU A 242 7.95 6.54 5.32
C GLU A 242 9.14 6.20 6.22
N ALA A 243 10.22 6.98 6.14
CA ALA A 243 11.54 6.64 6.70
C ALA A 243 11.52 6.28 8.21
N GLU A 244 10.65 6.91 8.99
CA GLU A 244 10.58 6.69 10.45
C GLU A 244 9.58 5.59 10.85
N ASN A 245 8.65 5.21 9.95
CA ASN A 245 7.55 4.30 10.24
C ASN A 245 7.30 3.34 9.06
N PRO A 246 8.13 2.32 8.85
CA PRO A 246 7.90 1.31 7.81
C PRO A 246 6.58 0.58 8.05
N PRO A 247 5.84 0.23 6.97
CA PRO A 247 4.53 -0.39 7.09
C PRO A 247 4.64 -1.81 7.62
N LYS A 248 3.90 -2.10 8.69
CA LYS A 248 3.76 -3.46 9.24
C LYS A 248 2.39 -3.70 9.84
N MET A 249 1.94 -4.93 9.79
CA MET A 249 0.72 -5.41 10.41
C MET A 249 0.95 -6.74 11.11
N HIS A 250 0.04 -7.12 11.98
CA HIS A 250 0.07 -8.40 12.67
C HIS A 250 -1.14 -9.23 12.25
N CYS A 251 -0.89 -10.46 11.82
CA CYS A 251 -1.93 -11.45 11.58
C CYS A 251 -2.23 -12.17 12.90
N SER A 252 -3.48 -12.09 13.37
CA SER A 252 -3.95 -12.75 14.58
C SER A 252 -4.13 -14.24 14.39
N ALA A 253 -4.22 -14.98 15.49
CA ALA A 253 -4.51 -16.41 15.49
C ALA A 253 -5.89 -16.74 14.90
N GLU A 254 -6.80 -15.77 14.82
CA GLU A 254 -8.13 -15.92 14.24
C GLU A 254 -8.19 -15.63 12.73
N GLY A 255 -7.06 -15.25 12.11
CA GLY A 255 -6.99 -14.93 10.68
C GLY A 255 -7.41 -13.51 10.35
N GLU A 256 -7.34 -12.61 11.32
CA GLU A 256 -7.68 -11.21 11.16
C GLU A 256 -6.44 -10.32 11.22
N TRP A 257 -6.36 -9.35 10.34
CA TRP A 257 -5.35 -8.32 10.40
C TRP A 257 -5.65 -7.34 11.54
N LEU A 258 -4.65 -7.06 12.36
CA LEU A 258 -4.73 -6.02 13.38
C LEU A 258 -4.40 -4.64 12.78
N VAL A 259 -4.52 -3.60 13.61
CA VAL A 259 -4.29 -2.21 13.20
C VAL A 259 -2.92 -2.05 12.53
N PRO A 260 -2.84 -1.40 11.36
CA PRO A 260 -1.58 -1.16 10.67
C PRO A 260 -0.71 -0.17 11.43
N ILE A 261 0.60 -0.40 11.41
CA ILE A 261 1.63 0.47 11.96
C ILE A 261 2.46 0.97 10.79
N GLY A 262 2.71 2.27 10.74
CA GLY A 262 3.43 2.88 9.62
C GLY A 262 2.62 2.93 8.33
N LYS A 263 3.24 3.43 7.29
CA LYS A 263 2.61 3.62 5.98
C LYS A 263 3.63 3.76 4.87
N CYS A 264 3.17 3.61 3.64
CA CYS A 264 3.85 4.10 2.45
C CYS A 264 3.28 5.47 2.05
N ILE A 265 4.08 6.24 1.34
CA ILE A 265 3.72 7.55 0.78
C ILE A 265 4.04 7.56 -0.70
N CYS A 266 3.23 8.26 -1.49
CA CYS A 266 3.49 8.37 -2.92
C CYS A 266 4.75 9.17 -3.21
N LYS A 267 5.61 8.66 -4.11
CA LYS A 267 6.82 9.34 -4.57
C LYS A 267 6.53 10.72 -5.17
N ALA A 268 7.59 11.51 -5.35
CA ALA A 268 7.50 12.74 -6.13
C ALA A 268 6.91 12.45 -7.52
N GLY A 269 6.00 13.32 -7.98
CA GLY A 269 5.26 13.13 -9.22
C GLY A 269 3.97 12.32 -9.11
N PHE A 270 3.67 11.73 -7.95
CA PHE A 270 2.51 10.87 -7.74
C PHE A 270 1.71 11.30 -6.50
N GLN A 271 0.39 11.18 -6.56
CA GLN A 271 -0.50 11.48 -5.44
C GLN A 271 -1.39 10.28 -5.10
N GLN A 272 -1.76 10.18 -3.85
CA GLN A 272 -2.63 9.10 -3.41
C GLN A 272 -4.04 9.24 -3.97
N LYS A 273 -4.58 8.13 -4.49
CA LYS A 273 -5.96 7.99 -4.91
C LYS A 273 -6.46 6.59 -4.54
N GLY A 274 -7.24 6.53 -3.47
CA GLY A 274 -7.62 5.24 -2.86
C GLY A 274 -6.39 4.52 -2.31
N ASP A 275 -6.20 3.29 -2.76
CA ASP A 275 -5.12 2.40 -2.31
C ASP A 275 -3.89 2.41 -3.25
N ASP A 276 -3.84 3.33 -4.21
CA ASP A 276 -2.79 3.45 -5.21
C ASP A 276 -2.21 4.87 -5.29
N CYS A 277 -1.09 5.01 -6.01
CA CYS A 277 -0.46 6.28 -6.34
C CYS A 277 -0.65 6.58 -7.83
N ASP A 278 -1.49 7.59 -8.14
CA ASP A 278 -1.72 8.07 -9.49
C ASP A 278 -0.69 9.15 -9.86
N ALA A 279 -0.23 9.13 -11.10
CA ALA A 279 0.67 10.15 -11.64
C ALA A 279 -0.01 11.54 -11.65
N CYS A 280 0.73 12.59 -11.34
CA CYS A 280 0.28 13.96 -11.55
C CYS A 280 0.00 14.17 -13.05
N GLY A 281 -1.19 14.67 -13.39
CA GLY A 281 -1.58 14.94 -14.76
C GLY A 281 -0.81 16.12 -15.39
N TRP A 282 -1.04 16.35 -16.68
CA TRP A 282 -0.46 17.47 -17.42
C TRP A 282 -0.71 18.80 -16.75
N GLY A 283 0.33 19.63 -16.63
CA GLY A 283 0.26 20.93 -15.95
C GLY A 283 0.28 20.85 -14.43
N PHE A 284 0.50 19.66 -13.87
CA PHE A 284 0.63 19.43 -12.43
C PHE A 284 1.94 18.72 -12.11
N TYR A 285 2.46 18.95 -10.91
CA TYR A 285 3.69 18.36 -10.40
C TYR A 285 3.60 18.12 -8.90
N LYS A 286 4.46 17.25 -8.38
CA LYS A 286 4.64 17.05 -6.95
C LYS A 286 6.14 16.90 -6.66
N SER A 287 6.72 17.88 -5.96
CA SER A 287 8.17 17.98 -5.84
C SER A 287 8.78 17.03 -4.82
N SER A 288 8.02 16.61 -3.84
CA SER A 288 8.48 15.77 -2.73
C SER A 288 7.46 14.70 -2.40
N SER A 289 7.92 13.56 -1.89
CA SER A 289 7.03 12.54 -1.33
C SER A 289 6.26 13.03 -0.10
N GLN A 290 6.77 14.04 0.60
CA GLN A 290 6.09 14.65 1.75
C GLN A 290 4.89 15.53 1.35
N ASP A 291 4.83 15.98 0.11
CA ASP A 291 3.65 16.69 -0.38
C ASP A 291 2.47 15.72 -0.51
N HIS A 292 1.27 16.14 -0.13
CA HIS A 292 0.10 15.25 -0.16
C HIS A 292 -0.56 15.18 -1.53
N GLN A 293 -0.52 16.27 -2.31
CA GLN A 293 -1.24 16.41 -3.57
C GLN A 293 -0.36 17.02 -4.65
N CYS A 294 -0.72 16.74 -5.90
CA CYS A 294 -0.14 17.42 -7.05
C CYS A 294 -0.54 18.90 -7.05
N ALA A 295 0.46 19.77 -7.22
CA ALA A 295 0.28 21.21 -7.37
C ALA A 295 0.25 21.59 -8.85
N ARG A 296 -0.45 22.65 -9.20
CA ARG A 296 -0.44 23.20 -10.56
C ARG A 296 0.91 23.86 -10.83
N CYS A 297 1.41 23.73 -12.06
CA CYS A 297 2.63 24.41 -12.49
C CYS A 297 2.54 25.91 -12.25
N PRO A 298 3.59 26.55 -11.69
CA PRO A 298 3.69 27.98 -11.55
C PRO A 298 3.64 28.68 -12.92
N ALA A 299 3.39 29.99 -12.93
CA ALA A 299 3.36 30.78 -14.16
C ALA A 299 4.66 30.61 -14.96
N HIS A 300 4.55 30.62 -16.29
CA HIS A 300 5.64 30.43 -17.25
C HIS A 300 6.38 29.11 -17.10
N SER A 301 5.67 28.06 -16.69
CA SER A 301 6.19 26.69 -16.64
C SER A 301 5.13 25.67 -17.01
N HIS A 302 5.56 24.50 -17.47
CA HIS A 302 4.70 23.39 -17.90
C HIS A 302 5.35 22.05 -17.56
N THR A 303 4.59 20.97 -17.68
CA THR A 303 5.13 19.60 -17.63
C THR A 303 5.15 19.00 -19.03
N ASP A 304 6.16 18.24 -19.35
CA ASP A 304 6.36 17.53 -20.62
C ASP A 304 5.81 16.09 -20.60
N ARG A 305 5.39 15.62 -19.42
CA ARG A 305 4.83 14.28 -19.19
C ARG A 305 4.00 14.25 -17.91
N GLU A 306 3.20 13.22 -17.77
CA GLU A 306 2.56 12.89 -16.50
C GLU A 306 3.58 12.36 -15.49
N GLY A 307 3.26 12.44 -14.20
CA GLY A 307 4.16 11.99 -13.15
C GLY A 307 5.39 12.88 -12.94
N SER A 308 5.30 14.16 -13.31
CA SER A 308 6.42 15.09 -13.19
C SER A 308 6.64 15.54 -11.75
N SER A 309 7.90 15.54 -11.31
CA SER A 309 8.30 16.06 -10.00
C SER A 309 8.60 17.58 -10.00
N ARG A 310 8.68 18.17 -11.17
CA ARG A 310 8.89 19.62 -11.36
C ARG A 310 8.27 20.08 -12.67
N CYS A 311 8.05 21.39 -12.78
CA CYS A 311 7.66 22.01 -14.04
C CYS A 311 8.89 22.64 -14.69
N GLU A 312 9.05 22.42 -16.00
CA GLU A 312 10.10 23.04 -16.82
C GLU A 312 9.65 24.44 -17.26
N CYS A 313 10.59 25.37 -17.33
CA CYS A 313 10.28 26.74 -17.76
C CYS A 313 9.96 26.82 -19.25
N GLU A 314 9.05 27.72 -19.64
CA GLU A 314 8.79 28.09 -21.01
C GLU A 314 10.02 28.76 -21.65
N ASP A 315 10.08 28.77 -22.97
CA ASP A 315 11.20 29.40 -23.70
C ASP A 315 11.35 30.89 -23.34
N GLY A 316 12.57 31.29 -22.99
CA GLY A 316 12.90 32.64 -22.55
C GLY A 316 12.66 32.93 -21.08
N TYR A 317 12.14 31.96 -20.34
CA TYR A 317 11.98 32.03 -18.89
C TYR A 317 12.93 31.03 -18.21
N TYR A 318 13.33 31.34 -17.00
CA TYR A 318 14.32 30.58 -16.25
C TYR A 318 13.96 30.52 -14.78
N ARG A 319 14.52 29.53 -14.06
CA ARG A 319 14.41 29.41 -12.61
C ARG A 319 15.83 29.36 -12.04
N ALA A 320 16.12 30.20 -11.05
CA ALA A 320 17.41 30.17 -10.38
C ALA A 320 17.57 28.88 -9.57
N LEU A 321 18.81 28.42 -9.39
CA LEU A 321 19.11 27.20 -8.62
C LEU A 321 18.65 27.28 -7.15
N THR A 322 18.54 28.51 -6.63
CA THR A 322 18.08 28.77 -5.26
C THR A 322 16.57 28.88 -5.13
N ASP A 323 15.85 28.97 -6.24
CA ASP A 323 14.39 29.11 -6.23
C ASP A 323 13.72 27.76 -6.01
N PRO A 324 12.75 27.66 -5.08
CA PRO A 324 11.98 26.44 -4.90
C PRO A 324 11.10 26.13 -6.14
N PRO A 325 10.70 24.87 -6.37
CA PRO A 325 9.89 24.48 -7.52
C PRO A 325 8.55 25.20 -7.65
N SER A 326 8.04 25.77 -6.55
CA SER A 326 6.78 26.50 -6.46
C SER A 326 6.85 27.95 -6.98
N VAL A 327 8.06 28.45 -7.19
CA VAL A 327 8.24 29.82 -7.71
C VAL A 327 8.04 29.86 -9.22
N PRO A 328 7.32 30.88 -9.77
CA PRO A 328 7.20 31.08 -11.21
C PRO A 328 8.58 31.17 -11.91
N CYS A 329 8.62 30.74 -13.15
CA CYS A 329 9.77 31.01 -14.01
C CYS A 329 9.81 32.49 -14.39
N THR A 330 11.00 33.06 -14.40
CA THR A 330 11.22 34.50 -14.56
C THR A 330 12.21 34.74 -15.70
N ARG A 331 12.38 35.99 -16.12
CA ARG A 331 13.27 36.37 -17.21
C ARG A 331 14.25 37.48 -16.77
N PRO A 332 15.32 37.71 -17.53
CA PRO A 332 16.20 38.85 -17.28
C PRO A 332 15.43 40.17 -17.37
N PRO A 333 15.84 41.19 -16.62
CA PRO A 333 15.24 42.53 -16.69
C PRO A 333 15.45 43.20 -18.06
N SER A 334 14.62 44.18 -18.35
CA SER A 334 14.90 45.10 -19.45
C SER A 334 16.10 46.02 -19.13
N ALA A 335 16.61 46.74 -20.14
CA ALA A 335 17.64 47.74 -19.91
C ALA A 335 17.21 48.81 -18.91
N PRO A 336 18.15 49.32 -18.07
CA PRO A 336 17.90 50.50 -17.25
C PRO A 336 17.46 51.69 -18.13
N GLN A 337 16.65 52.57 -17.54
CA GLN A 337 16.08 53.73 -18.25
C GLN A 337 16.85 55.03 -17.89
N ASN A 338 16.74 56.01 -18.77
CA ASN A 338 17.22 57.38 -18.52
C ASN A 338 18.65 57.48 -17.99
N LEU A 339 19.59 56.76 -18.62
CA LEU A 339 21.00 56.82 -18.26
C LEU A 339 21.54 58.23 -18.59
N ILE A 340 21.95 58.91 -17.55
CA ILE A 340 22.60 60.27 -17.65
C ILE A 340 23.97 60.21 -17.02
N TYR A 341 24.82 61.14 -17.38
CA TYR A 341 26.14 61.28 -16.81
C TYR A 341 26.49 62.74 -16.50
N ASN A 342 27.36 62.92 -15.51
CA ASN A 342 28.00 64.16 -15.20
C ASN A 342 29.50 63.90 -15.10
N ILE A 343 30.29 64.62 -15.87
CA ILE A 343 31.75 64.49 -15.95
C ILE A 343 32.42 65.66 -15.24
N ASN A 344 33.38 65.34 -14.36
CA ASN A 344 34.29 66.29 -13.76
C ASN A 344 35.72 65.81 -13.98
N GLN A 345 36.36 66.36 -14.99
CA GLN A 345 37.71 66.02 -15.41
C GLN A 345 37.88 64.52 -15.73
N THR A 346 38.45 63.74 -14.84
CA THR A 346 38.72 62.29 -14.98
C THR A 346 37.78 61.45 -14.08
N THR A 347 36.73 62.06 -13.57
CA THR A 347 35.72 61.41 -12.78
C THR A 347 34.34 61.53 -13.44
N VAL A 348 33.56 60.46 -13.49
CA VAL A 348 32.23 60.42 -14.06
C VAL A 348 31.25 59.89 -13.06
N ASN A 349 30.16 60.59 -12.86
CA ASN A 349 29.00 60.12 -12.15
C ASN A 349 27.96 59.63 -13.20
N LEU A 350 27.53 58.38 -13.07
CA LEU A 350 26.48 57.80 -13.86
C LEU A 350 25.24 57.61 -12.98
N GLU A 351 24.10 58.03 -13.49
CA GLU A 351 22.77 57.85 -12.85
C GLU A 351 21.81 57.29 -13.87
N TRP A 352 20.93 56.41 -13.43
CA TRP A 352 19.92 55.79 -14.29
C TRP A 352 18.62 55.52 -13.53
N GLY A 353 17.56 55.23 -14.24
CA GLY A 353 16.28 54.77 -13.69
C GLY A 353 16.22 53.25 -13.71
N PRO A 354 15.35 52.67 -12.88
CA PRO A 354 15.14 51.19 -12.86
C PRO A 354 14.65 50.70 -14.24
N PRO A 355 14.83 49.39 -14.52
CA PRO A 355 14.26 48.80 -15.74
C PRO A 355 12.74 48.91 -15.77
N ALA A 356 12.13 49.06 -16.93
CA ALA A 356 10.69 49.06 -17.07
C ALA A 356 10.06 47.70 -16.72
N ASP A 357 10.80 46.64 -16.95
CA ASP A 357 10.43 45.27 -16.63
C ASP A 357 11.55 44.62 -15.83
N THR A 358 11.24 44.19 -14.59
CA THR A 358 12.20 43.50 -13.68
C THR A 358 12.35 42.03 -14.02
N GLY A 359 11.64 41.52 -15.03
CA GLY A 359 11.60 40.12 -15.36
C GLY A 359 10.76 39.26 -14.41
N GLY A 360 9.97 39.91 -13.54
CA GLY A 360 9.14 39.24 -12.51
C GLY A 360 9.89 38.92 -11.22
N ARG A 361 11.01 39.65 -10.94
CA ARG A 361 11.83 39.46 -9.73
C ARG A 361 12.10 40.76 -9.02
N ASP A 362 12.35 40.70 -7.71
CA ASP A 362 12.65 41.82 -6.84
C ASP A 362 14.18 41.93 -6.53
N ASP A 363 14.96 40.95 -6.95
CA ASP A 363 16.42 40.87 -6.70
C ASP A 363 17.24 41.58 -7.77
N VAL A 364 16.72 42.65 -8.37
CA VAL A 364 17.38 43.39 -9.41
C VAL A 364 18.58 44.17 -8.84
N THR A 365 19.73 44.00 -9.47
CA THR A 365 20.93 44.75 -9.22
C THR A 365 21.52 45.23 -10.54
N TYR A 366 22.56 46.06 -10.48
CA TYR A 366 23.19 46.61 -11.67
C TYR A 366 24.66 46.23 -11.77
N ARG A 367 25.15 46.10 -13.00
CA ARG A 367 26.59 45.98 -13.31
C ARG A 367 26.99 46.95 -14.42
N ILE A 368 28.17 47.49 -14.26
CA ILE A 368 28.74 48.50 -15.19
C ILE A 368 29.84 47.84 -16.01
N MET A 369 29.76 47.93 -17.32
CA MET A 369 30.82 47.57 -18.23
C MET A 369 31.47 48.85 -18.75
N CYS A 370 32.78 48.96 -18.62
CA CYS A 370 33.57 50.06 -19.08
C CYS A 370 34.42 49.61 -20.28
N LYS A 371 34.32 50.38 -21.37
CA LYS A 371 35.14 50.18 -22.58
C LYS A 371 35.87 51.45 -22.91
N ARG A 372 37.18 51.39 -23.21
CA ARG A 372 37.96 52.49 -23.75
C ARG A 372 38.02 52.35 -25.27
N CYS A 373 37.61 53.39 -26.01
CA CYS A 373 37.48 53.36 -27.46
C CYS A 373 38.60 54.19 -28.13
N SER A 374 39.20 53.66 -29.20
CA SER A 374 40.19 54.38 -30.02
C SER A 374 39.58 55.46 -30.88
N TRP A 375 40.29 56.58 -31.06
CA TRP A 375 39.88 57.68 -31.92
C TRP A 375 39.92 57.32 -33.42
N GLU A 376 40.86 56.47 -33.81
CA GLU A 376 41.18 56.23 -35.22
C GLU A 376 40.48 55.00 -35.82
N GLN A 377 40.30 53.98 -35.03
CA GLN A 377 39.83 52.66 -35.51
C GLN A 377 38.41 52.28 -35.03
N GLY A 378 37.80 53.07 -34.15
CA GLY A 378 36.52 52.76 -33.57
C GLY A 378 36.48 51.48 -32.74
N GLU A 379 37.59 50.81 -32.48
CA GLU A 379 37.68 49.63 -31.65
C GLU A 379 37.66 50.03 -30.18
N CYS A 380 36.84 49.28 -29.41
CA CYS A 380 36.68 49.46 -27.97
C CYS A 380 37.24 48.23 -27.24
N MET A 381 38.08 48.48 -26.28
CA MET A 381 38.67 47.45 -25.40
C MET A 381 38.14 47.61 -23.96
N PRO A 382 37.95 46.53 -23.19
CA PRO A 382 37.61 46.63 -21.78
C PRO A 382 38.59 47.56 -21.04
N CYS A 383 38.06 48.30 -20.07
CA CYS A 383 38.89 49.19 -19.25
C CYS A 383 39.85 48.40 -18.37
N GLY A 384 41.02 48.97 -18.11
CA GLY A 384 42.01 48.36 -17.21
C GLY A 384 41.57 48.37 -15.75
N SER A 385 42.24 47.57 -14.94
CA SER A 385 42.00 47.43 -13.49
C SER A 385 42.34 48.67 -12.66
N SER A 386 42.92 49.70 -13.26
CA SER A 386 43.24 50.96 -12.61
C SER A 386 42.06 51.91 -12.43
N ILE A 387 40.92 51.61 -13.06
CA ILE A 387 39.69 52.43 -12.96
C ILE A 387 38.90 51.97 -11.76
N GLY A 388 38.57 52.94 -10.88
CA GLY A 388 37.79 52.71 -9.67
C GLY A 388 36.31 52.92 -9.89
N PHE A 389 35.49 52.14 -9.20
CA PHE A 389 34.03 52.24 -9.17
C PHE A 389 33.56 52.38 -7.72
N MET A 390 32.84 53.42 -7.40
CA MET A 390 32.33 53.69 -6.05
C MET A 390 30.78 53.74 -6.04
N PRO A 391 30.08 52.88 -5.26
CA PRO A 391 30.69 51.97 -4.28
C PRO A 391 31.32 50.69 -4.88
N GLN A 392 30.84 50.20 -6.03
CA GLN A 392 31.38 48.97 -6.69
C GLN A 392 30.95 48.93 -8.16
N GLN A 393 31.54 48.01 -8.93
CA GLN A 393 31.26 47.84 -10.36
C GLN A 393 30.06 46.89 -10.63
N THR A 394 29.83 45.90 -9.77
CA THR A 394 28.82 44.84 -9.92
C THR A 394 28.04 44.65 -8.64
N GLY A 395 26.80 44.18 -8.78
CA GLY A 395 25.90 43.97 -7.63
C GLY A 395 25.44 45.26 -6.97
N LEU A 396 25.35 46.34 -7.74
CA LEU A 396 24.86 47.64 -7.26
C LEU A 396 23.34 47.51 -6.97
N ALA A 397 22.91 47.90 -5.79
CA ALA A 397 21.51 48.04 -5.44
C ALA A 397 20.97 49.42 -5.82
N ASP A 398 21.83 50.44 -5.77
CA ASP A 398 21.47 51.80 -6.09
C ASP A 398 21.62 52.08 -7.61
N THR A 399 20.91 53.11 -8.06
CA THR A 399 20.86 53.52 -9.49
C THR A 399 21.89 54.58 -9.83
N TYR A 400 23.02 54.60 -9.16
CA TYR A 400 24.12 55.50 -9.43
C TYR A 400 25.50 54.83 -9.18
N VAL A 401 26.54 55.32 -9.82
CA VAL A 401 27.93 54.94 -9.57
C VAL A 401 28.85 56.11 -9.92
N THR A 402 29.89 56.32 -9.14
CA THR A 402 30.99 57.24 -9.45
C THR A 402 32.18 56.43 -9.99
N VAL A 403 32.62 56.75 -11.18
CA VAL A 403 33.79 56.14 -11.81
C VAL A 403 34.98 57.12 -11.72
N VAL A 404 36.07 56.68 -11.14
CA VAL A 404 37.29 57.51 -10.89
C VAL A 404 38.51 56.96 -11.64
N ASP A 405 39.54 57.76 -11.67
CA ASP A 405 40.87 57.41 -12.24
C ASP A 405 40.81 57.14 -13.77
N LEU A 406 39.91 57.81 -14.46
CA LEU A 406 39.90 57.79 -15.92
C LEU A 406 41.09 58.57 -16.50
N LEU A 407 41.62 58.11 -17.64
CA LEU A 407 42.65 58.85 -18.37
C LEU A 407 42.09 60.13 -18.95
N ALA A 408 42.90 61.22 -18.94
CA ALA A 408 42.57 62.46 -19.61
C ALA A 408 42.57 62.30 -21.16
N HIS A 409 41.74 63.04 -21.85
CA HIS A 409 41.64 63.02 -23.31
C HIS A 409 41.40 61.63 -23.91
N ALA A 410 40.54 60.82 -23.27
CA ALA A 410 40.22 59.47 -23.70
C ALA A 410 38.70 59.27 -23.87
N ASN A 411 38.32 58.44 -24.83
CA ASN A 411 36.96 58.05 -25.07
C ASN A 411 36.59 56.81 -24.28
N TYR A 412 35.46 56.86 -23.58
CA TYR A 412 34.94 55.73 -22.83
C TYR A 412 33.46 55.49 -23.22
N THR A 413 33.09 54.24 -23.28
CA THR A 413 31.69 53.83 -23.35
C THR A 413 31.37 53.05 -22.08
N PHE A 414 30.38 53.49 -21.35
CA PHE A 414 29.82 52.82 -20.20
C PHE A 414 28.52 52.17 -20.59
N GLU A 415 28.39 50.89 -20.32
CA GLU A 415 27.17 50.11 -20.51
C GLU A 415 26.64 49.71 -19.11
N VAL A 416 25.42 50.07 -18.80
CA VAL A 416 24.73 49.73 -17.54
C VAL A 416 23.72 48.67 -17.84
N GLU A 417 23.87 47.52 -17.21
CA GLU A 417 22.97 46.37 -17.33
C GLU A 417 22.25 46.14 -16.01
N ALA A 418 20.91 45.96 -16.08
CA ALA A 418 20.16 45.44 -14.97
C ALA A 418 20.20 43.91 -14.99
N VAL A 419 20.46 43.29 -13.86
CA VAL A 419 20.57 41.84 -13.70
C VAL A 419 19.74 41.37 -12.53
N ASN A 420 19.21 40.15 -12.61
CA ASN A 420 18.51 39.45 -11.55
C ASN A 420 19.02 38.03 -11.41
N GLY A 421 18.49 37.21 -10.52
CA GLY A 421 18.94 35.87 -10.23
C GLY A 421 18.93 34.90 -11.41
N VAL A 422 18.32 35.25 -12.55
CA VAL A 422 18.27 34.38 -13.75
C VAL A 422 19.01 35.00 -14.95
N SER A 423 19.58 36.21 -14.84
CA SER A 423 20.22 36.88 -15.95
C SER A 423 21.39 36.09 -16.57
N ASP A 424 22.15 35.40 -15.75
CA ASP A 424 23.32 34.61 -16.21
C ASP A 424 22.92 33.23 -16.77
N LEU A 425 21.68 32.82 -16.61
CA LEU A 425 21.12 31.59 -17.19
C LEU A 425 20.61 31.83 -18.62
N SER A 426 20.30 33.09 -18.94
CA SER A 426 19.78 33.47 -20.26
C SER A 426 20.88 33.42 -21.31
N ARG A 427 20.56 32.80 -22.44
CA ARG A 427 21.42 32.81 -23.66
C ARG A 427 21.04 33.91 -24.63
N THR A 428 20.04 34.75 -24.30
CA THR A 428 19.62 35.86 -25.12
C THR A 428 20.63 37.03 -25.10
N GLN A 429 20.57 37.91 -26.10
CA GLN A 429 21.40 39.09 -26.11
C GLN A 429 21.15 39.95 -24.88
N ARG A 430 22.21 40.40 -24.23
CA ARG A 430 22.15 41.28 -23.06
C ARG A 430 21.57 42.65 -23.44
N LEU A 431 20.69 43.16 -22.60
CA LEU A 431 20.07 44.47 -22.77
C LEU A 431 20.71 45.45 -21.77
N PHE A 432 21.29 46.53 -22.31
CA PHE A 432 21.94 47.55 -21.50
C PHE A 432 21.60 48.95 -22.00
N ALA A 433 21.71 49.93 -21.12
CA ALA A 433 21.77 51.35 -21.50
C ALA A 433 23.25 51.74 -21.66
N ALA A 434 23.56 52.51 -22.70
CA ALA A 434 24.93 52.88 -22.98
C ALA A 434 25.06 54.39 -23.11
N VAL A 435 26.23 54.89 -22.69
CA VAL A 435 26.62 56.30 -22.89
C VAL A 435 28.11 56.37 -23.26
N SER A 436 28.46 57.18 -24.22
CA SER A 436 29.83 57.47 -24.64
C SER A 436 30.24 58.85 -24.19
N ILE A 437 31.41 58.96 -23.61
CA ILE A 437 31.96 60.20 -23.05
C ILE A 437 33.38 60.42 -23.50
N THR A 438 33.83 61.66 -23.47
CA THR A 438 35.21 62.04 -23.64
C THR A 438 35.69 62.78 -22.39
N THR A 439 36.76 62.33 -21.79
CA THR A 439 37.37 63.01 -20.64
C THR A 439 38.13 64.25 -21.03
N SER A 440 38.06 65.28 -20.22
CA SER A 440 38.84 66.51 -20.39
C SER A 440 40.23 66.42 -19.70
N GLN A 441 40.99 67.48 -19.79
CA GLN A 441 42.31 67.58 -19.15
C GLN A 441 42.15 67.44 -17.61
N ALA A 442 43.04 66.67 -16.99
CA ALA A 442 43.09 66.66 -15.52
C ALA A 442 43.50 68.07 -15.05
N GLY A 443 42.74 68.67 -14.11
CA GLY A 443 43.09 69.93 -13.51
C GLY A 443 44.48 69.83 -12.88
N ALA A 444 45.35 70.80 -13.21
CA ALA A 444 46.60 70.95 -12.49
C ALA A 444 46.29 71.19 -11.00
N ALA A 445 46.76 70.24 -10.12
CA ALA A 445 46.68 70.38 -8.68
C ALA A 445 47.45 71.58 -8.15
#